data_fdf12b38b7093b65f88c71e94da1a8ab
#
_entry.id   fdf12b38b7093b65f88c71e94da1a8ab
#
_cell.length_a   1.000
_cell.length_b   1.000
_cell.length_c   1.000
_cell.angle_alpha   90.00
_cell.angle_beta   90.00
_cell.angle_gamma   90.00
#
_symmetry.space_group_name_H-M   'P 1'
#
loop_
_entity.id
_entity.type
_entity.pdbx_description
1 polymer ?
#
loop_
_entity_poly.entity_id
_entity_poly.type
_entity_poly.pdbx_seq_one_letter_code
_entity_poly.pdbx_strand_id
1 'polypeptide(L)'
;GTPQTLFILDELDKQVSEGKIRYFGLSNESAWGTSTWLQYAKKGNRPKVLSIQNEYSLLCRLFDLDLAELCHHEEVDLLAFSPLAAGLLSGKYKSGTETPIGSRKLASPELGGRITERVWPAIDAYLDLARRYGLDPIHMALSWAMDRPFMGSVIFGATSQGQLEHILSGAELKLSDELIKEIDVVHKSHPMPF
;
A
#
# COMPACT_ATOMS: atom_id res chain seq x y z
N GLY A 1 -5.70 23.56 9.41
CA GLY A 1 -5.30 22.62 10.36
C GLY A 1 -6.30 22.20 11.41
N THR A 2 -6.01 22.52 12.64
CA THR A 2 -6.64 22.00 13.86
C THR A 2 -8.16 22.24 13.96
N PRO A 3 -8.71 23.45 13.67
CA PRO A 3 -10.16 23.69 13.73
C PRO A 3 -10.96 22.86 12.72
N GLN A 4 -10.41 22.64 11.56
CA GLN A 4 -11.07 21.84 10.50
C GLN A 4 -11.15 20.36 10.87
N THR A 5 -10.12 19.79 11.46
CA THR A 5 -10.11 18.40 11.93
C THR A 5 -11.18 18.15 12.99
N LEU A 6 -11.33 19.08 13.95
CA LEU A 6 -12.36 18.99 14.98
C LEU A 6 -13.77 19.06 14.38
N PHE A 7 -14.02 19.98 13.47
CA PHE A 7 -15.31 20.10 12.80
C PHE A 7 -15.69 18.81 12.06
N ILE A 8 -14.75 18.25 11.30
CA ILE A 8 -15.00 16.99 10.58
C ILE A 8 -15.26 15.82 11.56
N LEU A 9 -14.50 15.74 12.66
CA LEU A 9 -14.73 14.74 13.71
C LEU A 9 -16.11 14.85 14.33
N ASP A 10 -16.60 16.05 14.61
CA ASP A 10 -17.95 16.27 15.16
C ASP A 10 -19.02 15.81 14.17
N GLU A 11 -18.85 16.07 12.87
CA GLU A 11 -19.78 15.59 11.84
C GLU A 11 -19.73 14.06 11.67
N LEU A 12 -18.56 13.45 11.74
CA LEU A 12 -18.41 11.99 11.69
C LEU A 12 -19.03 11.31 12.92
N ASP A 13 -18.83 11.89 14.11
CA ASP A 13 -19.45 11.39 15.35
C ASP A 13 -20.98 11.40 15.25
N LYS A 14 -21.55 12.46 14.68
CA LYS A 14 -22.97 12.54 14.39
C LYS A 14 -23.44 11.42 13.44
N GLN A 15 -22.69 11.17 12.34
CA GLN A 15 -23.06 10.10 11.41
C GLN A 15 -22.99 8.70 12.03
N VAL A 16 -22.02 8.49 12.93
CA VAL A 16 -21.93 7.24 13.73
C VAL A 16 -23.10 7.13 14.68
N SER A 17 -23.42 8.20 15.44
CA SER A 17 -24.52 8.22 16.41
C SER A 17 -25.89 8.02 15.76
N GLU A 18 -26.08 8.53 14.54
CA GLU A 18 -27.29 8.34 13.73
C GLU A 18 -27.36 6.96 13.06
N GLY A 19 -26.33 6.11 13.22
CA GLY A 19 -26.25 4.77 12.64
C GLY A 19 -26.03 4.73 11.12
N LYS A 20 -25.64 5.86 10.49
CA LYS A 20 -25.41 5.94 9.04
C LYS A 20 -24.08 5.33 8.63
N ILE A 21 -23.06 5.44 9.47
CA ILE A 21 -21.78 4.78 9.32
C ILE A 21 -21.42 4.06 10.64
N ARG A 22 -20.64 3.01 10.55
CA ARG A 22 -20.12 2.30 11.74
C ARG A 22 -18.73 2.76 12.11
N TYR A 23 -17.87 2.91 11.11
CA TYR A 23 -16.44 3.24 11.26
C TYR A 23 -16.02 4.18 10.17
N PHE A 24 -14.90 4.85 10.38
CA PHE A 24 -14.23 5.65 9.36
C PHE A 24 -12.72 5.51 9.43
N GLY A 25 -12.04 5.86 8.34
CA GLY A 25 -10.61 5.85 8.21
C GLY A 25 -10.10 7.11 7.55
N LEU A 26 -8.78 7.29 7.55
CA LEU A 26 -8.08 8.38 6.87
C LEU A 26 -7.58 7.91 5.50
N SER A 27 -7.13 8.85 4.67
CA SER A 27 -6.51 8.56 3.39
C SER A 27 -5.38 9.54 3.11
N ASN A 28 -4.22 8.99 2.73
CA ASN A 28 -3.01 9.76 2.40
C ASN A 28 -2.62 10.76 3.51
N GLU A 29 -2.77 10.34 4.77
CA GLU A 29 -2.45 11.16 5.92
C GLU A 29 -1.03 10.87 6.42
N SER A 30 -0.42 11.86 7.06
CA SER A 30 0.88 11.76 7.72
C SER A 30 0.76 11.18 9.14
N ALA A 31 1.90 10.76 9.73
CA ALA A 31 1.94 10.31 11.11
C ALA A 31 1.47 11.42 12.08
N TRP A 32 1.91 12.66 11.87
CA TRP A 32 1.46 13.80 12.67
C TRP A 32 -0.04 14.06 12.54
N GLY A 33 -0.57 14.03 11.31
CA GLY A 33 -2.00 14.22 11.08
C GLY A 33 -2.82 13.10 11.72
N THR A 34 -2.43 11.83 11.52
CA THR A 34 -3.09 10.67 12.13
C THR A 34 -3.09 10.77 13.66
N SER A 35 -1.94 11.09 14.27
CA SER A 35 -1.85 11.32 15.72
C SER A 35 -2.78 12.44 16.19
N THR A 36 -2.89 13.52 15.43
CA THR A 36 -3.77 14.65 15.74
C THR A 36 -5.25 14.21 15.76
N TRP A 37 -5.69 13.44 14.74
CA TRP A 37 -7.04 12.87 14.69
C TRP A 37 -7.34 12.01 15.93
N LEU A 38 -6.43 11.11 16.27
CA LEU A 38 -6.56 10.21 17.42
C LEU A 38 -6.63 10.96 18.76
N GLN A 39 -5.78 11.97 18.95
CA GLN A 39 -5.80 12.80 20.15
C GLN A 39 -7.11 13.57 20.30
N TYR A 40 -7.67 14.12 19.21
CA TYR A 40 -8.95 14.84 19.28
C TYR A 40 -10.12 13.90 19.52
N ALA A 41 -10.11 12.70 18.92
CA ALA A 41 -11.10 11.68 19.19
C ALA A 41 -11.09 11.32 20.69
N LYS A 42 -9.92 11.03 21.25
CA LYS A 42 -9.75 10.69 22.68
C LYS A 42 -10.19 11.82 23.62
N LYS A 43 -9.74 13.06 23.38
CA LYS A 43 -10.09 14.21 24.22
C LYS A 43 -11.60 14.52 24.23
N GLY A 44 -12.28 14.30 23.11
CA GLY A 44 -13.70 14.58 22.94
C GLY A 44 -14.61 13.39 23.17
N ASN A 45 -14.07 12.21 23.54
CA ASN A 45 -14.81 10.94 23.61
C ASN A 45 -15.59 10.66 22.32
N ARG A 46 -14.95 10.89 21.18
CA ARG A 46 -15.49 10.67 19.84
C ARG A 46 -15.00 9.34 19.25
N PRO A 47 -15.66 8.83 18.20
CA PRO A 47 -15.21 7.62 17.53
C PRO A 47 -13.75 7.72 17.05
N LYS A 48 -13.00 6.65 17.26
CA LYS A 48 -11.60 6.52 16.86
C LYS A 48 -11.49 6.25 15.37
N VAL A 49 -10.43 6.77 14.73
CA VAL A 49 -9.96 6.34 13.42
C VAL A 49 -9.50 4.88 13.52
N LEU A 50 -10.02 3.99 12.68
CA LEU A 50 -9.67 2.56 12.71
C LEU A 50 -8.73 2.14 11.59
N SER A 51 -8.65 2.90 10.51
CA SER A 51 -7.79 2.57 9.37
C SER A 51 -7.23 3.81 8.70
N ILE A 52 -6.16 3.59 7.98
CA ILE A 52 -5.58 4.60 7.08
C ILE A 52 -5.35 3.95 5.72
N GLN A 53 -5.80 4.60 4.65
CA GLN A 53 -5.57 4.14 3.29
C GLN A 53 -4.44 4.94 2.65
N ASN A 54 -3.26 4.33 2.55
CA ASN A 54 -2.06 4.93 1.96
C ASN A 54 -1.45 4.02 0.89
N GLU A 55 -0.64 4.60 0.01
CA GLU A 55 0.16 3.82 -0.93
C GLU A 55 1.18 2.96 -0.18
N TYR A 56 1.23 1.66 -0.53
CA TYR A 56 2.22 0.76 0.02
C TYR A 56 2.53 -0.39 -0.94
N SER A 57 3.81 -0.57 -1.25
CA SER A 57 4.32 -1.62 -2.12
C SER A 57 5.82 -1.83 -1.89
N LEU A 58 6.42 -2.84 -2.54
CA LEU A 58 7.88 -3.02 -2.55
C LEU A 58 8.65 -1.79 -3.05
N LEU A 59 8.02 -0.95 -3.91
CA LEU A 59 8.62 0.28 -4.45
C LEU A 59 8.28 1.54 -3.64
N CYS A 60 7.24 1.50 -2.81
CA CYS A 60 6.80 2.62 -1.96
C CYS A 60 6.64 2.15 -0.52
N ARG A 61 7.65 2.36 0.31
CA ARG A 61 7.70 1.93 1.71
C ARG A 61 7.71 3.09 2.70
N LEU A 62 7.17 4.25 2.32
CA LEU A 62 7.08 5.43 3.20
C LEU A 62 6.35 5.14 4.51
N PHE A 63 5.38 4.23 4.47
CA PHE A 63 4.62 3.82 5.64
C PHE A 63 5.47 3.14 6.72
N ASP A 64 6.54 2.43 6.32
CA ASP A 64 7.45 1.73 7.26
C ASP A 64 8.19 2.67 8.22
N LEU A 65 8.23 3.96 7.93
CA LEU A 65 8.90 4.96 8.77
C LEU A 65 8.06 5.21 10.04
N ASP A 66 7.44 6.37 10.15
CA ASP A 66 6.74 6.80 11.37
C ASP A 66 5.31 6.24 11.49
N LEU A 67 4.63 6.03 10.34
CA LEU A 67 3.23 5.55 10.35
C LEU A 67 3.09 4.13 10.86
N ALA A 68 4.03 3.24 10.53
CA ALA A 68 3.99 1.85 11.01
C ALA A 68 4.05 1.78 12.54
N GLU A 69 4.93 2.55 13.17
CA GLU A 69 5.05 2.63 14.63
C GLU A 69 3.78 3.21 15.25
N LEU A 70 3.32 4.36 14.74
CA LEU A 70 2.09 4.99 15.23
C LEU A 70 0.88 4.05 15.14
N CYS A 71 0.72 3.41 14.00
CA CYS A 71 -0.41 2.51 13.75
C CYS A 71 -0.37 1.26 14.64
N HIS A 72 0.84 0.73 14.90
CA HIS A 72 1.01 -0.36 15.86
C HIS A 72 0.57 0.01 17.27
N HIS A 73 1.01 1.17 17.79
CA HIS A 73 0.68 1.60 19.15
C HIS A 73 -0.77 2.06 19.30
N GLU A 74 -1.34 2.60 18.25
CA GLU A 74 -2.69 3.15 18.26
C GLU A 74 -3.74 2.17 17.69
N GLU A 75 -3.34 0.95 17.32
CA GLU A 75 -4.24 -0.06 16.74
C GLU A 75 -5.05 0.49 15.56
N VAL A 76 -4.34 1.08 14.60
CA VAL A 76 -4.89 1.58 13.33
C VAL A 76 -4.32 0.74 12.18
N ASP A 77 -5.19 0.15 11.37
CA ASP A 77 -4.77 -0.73 10.28
C ASP A 77 -4.50 0.02 8.98
N LEU A 78 -3.49 -0.42 8.23
CA LEU A 78 -3.24 0.04 6.87
C LEU A 78 -4.16 -0.67 5.87
N LEU A 79 -4.85 0.09 5.04
CA LEU A 79 -5.48 -0.35 3.81
C LEU A 79 -4.57 0.06 2.65
N ALA A 80 -3.71 -0.85 2.20
CA ALA A 80 -2.69 -0.54 1.20
C ALA A 80 -3.27 -0.42 -0.20
N PHE A 81 -3.16 0.73 -0.84
CA PHE A 81 -3.49 0.85 -2.27
C PHE A 81 -2.23 0.79 -3.14
N SER A 82 -2.40 0.48 -4.43
CA SER A 82 -1.31 0.30 -5.41
C SER A 82 -0.22 -0.70 -5.00
N PRO A 83 -0.56 -1.88 -4.45
CA PRO A 83 0.45 -2.83 -3.96
C PRO A 83 1.36 -3.37 -5.06
N LEU A 84 0.95 -3.27 -6.32
CA LEU A 84 1.74 -3.62 -7.51
C LEU A 84 2.31 -2.38 -8.22
N ALA A 85 2.33 -1.20 -7.57
CA ALA A 85 2.81 0.07 -8.12
C ALA A 85 2.27 0.34 -9.53
N ALA A 86 0.95 0.35 -9.69
CA ALA A 86 0.26 0.51 -10.97
C ALA A 86 0.61 -0.56 -12.02
N GLY A 87 1.02 -1.75 -11.59
CA GLY A 87 1.40 -2.88 -12.42
C GLY A 87 2.88 -2.94 -12.78
N LEU A 88 3.71 -2.06 -12.26
CA LEU A 88 5.18 -2.09 -12.47
C LEU A 88 5.78 -3.41 -11.94
N LEU A 89 5.36 -3.85 -10.77
CA LEU A 89 5.85 -5.09 -10.14
C LEU A 89 5.36 -6.38 -10.80
N SER A 90 4.51 -6.31 -11.82
CA SER A 90 4.08 -7.50 -12.58
C SER A 90 5.06 -7.94 -13.66
N GLY A 91 6.08 -7.14 -13.96
CA GLY A 91 7.05 -7.41 -15.04
C GLY A 91 6.55 -7.14 -16.46
N LYS A 92 5.26 -6.81 -16.65
CA LYS A 92 4.65 -6.65 -17.99
C LYS A 92 5.21 -5.51 -18.83
N TYR A 93 5.96 -4.57 -18.24
CA TYR A 93 6.51 -3.40 -18.95
C TYR A 93 7.96 -3.59 -19.42
N LYS A 94 8.61 -4.72 -19.11
CA LYS A 94 9.97 -5.11 -19.51
C LYS A 94 10.96 -3.94 -19.47
N SER A 95 11.23 -3.44 -18.29
CA SER A 95 12.14 -2.28 -18.06
C SER A 95 11.77 -1.05 -18.89
N GLY A 96 10.48 -0.84 -19.13
CA GLY A 96 9.97 0.31 -19.86
C GLY A 96 9.90 0.17 -21.38
N THR A 97 10.45 -0.89 -21.95
CA THR A 97 10.48 -1.11 -23.41
C THR A 97 9.14 -1.55 -24.00
N GLU A 98 8.23 -2.11 -23.17
CA GLU A 98 6.92 -2.55 -23.60
C GLU A 98 5.79 -1.75 -22.96
N THR A 99 4.72 -1.59 -23.73
CA THR A 99 3.45 -1.02 -23.24
C THR A 99 2.31 -1.89 -23.78
N PRO A 100 1.96 -2.96 -23.05
CA PRO A 100 0.93 -3.90 -23.50
C PRO A 100 -0.41 -3.23 -23.76
N ILE A 101 -1.14 -3.69 -24.79
CA ILE A 101 -2.49 -3.21 -25.12
C ILE A 101 -3.39 -3.42 -23.93
N GLY A 102 -4.22 -2.41 -23.60
CA GLY A 102 -5.11 -2.42 -22.43
C GLY A 102 -4.40 -2.21 -21.08
N SER A 103 -3.06 -1.98 -21.07
CA SER A 103 -2.35 -1.65 -19.84
C SER A 103 -2.63 -0.22 -19.37
N ARG A 104 -2.55 0.00 -18.07
CA ARG A 104 -2.73 1.33 -17.45
C ARG A 104 -1.76 2.38 -18.03
N LYS A 105 -0.55 1.98 -18.44
CA LYS A 105 0.45 2.88 -19.03
C LYS A 105 -0.02 3.52 -20.34
N LEU A 106 -0.92 2.89 -21.11
CA LEU A 106 -1.51 3.51 -22.30
C LEU A 106 -2.39 4.73 -21.96
N ALA A 107 -3.17 4.63 -20.88
CA ALA A 107 -4.06 5.72 -20.44
C ALA A 107 -3.33 6.76 -19.56
N SER A 108 -2.26 6.36 -18.89
CA SER A 108 -1.47 7.19 -17.99
C SER A 108 0.01 6.84 -18.15
N PRO A 109 0.73 7.43 -19.13
CA PRO A 109 2.11 7.07 -19.45
C PRO A 109 3.07 7.13 -18.26
N GLU A 110 2.91 8.13 -17.40
CA GLU A 110 3.74 8.33 -16.21
C GLU A 110 3.30 7.50 -15.00
N LEU A 111 2.22 6.70 -15.13
CA LEU A 111 1.66 5.89 -14.04
C LEU A 111 1.51 6.65 -12.72
N GLY A 112 1.09 7.91 -12.80
CA GLY A 112 0.95 8.78 -11.62
C GLY A 112 2.27 9.20 -11.00
N GLY A 113 3.29 9.47 -11.82
CA GLY A 113 4.61 9.92 -11.40
C GLY A 113 5.57 8.79 -10.97
N ARG A 114 5.22 7.52 -11.23
CA ARG A 114 6.05 6.38 -10.84
C ARG A 114 7.14 6.03 -11.86
N ILE A 115 7.12 6.66 -13.06
CA ILE A 115 8.15 6.44 -14.07
C ILE A 115 9.30 7.40 -13.83
N THR A 116 10.39 6.88 -13.30
CA THR A 116 11.65 7.61 -13.06
C THR A 116 12.83 6.80 -13.60
N GLU A 117 14.00 7.41 -13.73
CA GLU A 117 15.22 6.68 -14.12
C GLU A 117 15.61 5.59 -13.09
N ARG A 118 15.25 5.80 -11.80
CA ARG A 118 15.57 4.87 -10.71
C ARG A 118 14.61 3.70 -10.59
N VAL A 119 13.41 3.79 -11.17
CA VAL A 119 12.38 2.76 -10.96
C VAL A 119 12.69 1.45 -11.68
N TRP A 120 13.27 1.52 -12.89
CA TRP A 120 13.53 0.32 -13.67
C TRP A 120 14.56 -0.62 -13.05
N PRO A 121 15.74 -0.14 -12.58
CA PRO A 121 16.66 -1.00 -11.84
C PRO A 121 16.05 -1.63 -10.58
N ALA A 122 15.18 -0.90 -9.88
CA ALA A 122 14.48 -1.43 -8.72
C ALA A 122 13.51 -2.55 -9.09
N ILE A 123 12.71 -2.35 -10.15
CA ILE A 123 11.79 -3.36 -10.67
C ILE A 123 12.57 -4.62 -11.09
N ASP A 124 13.62 -4.45 -11.88
CA ASP A 124 14.43 -5.58 -12.38
C ASP A 124 15.02 -6.39 -11.22
N ALA A 125 15.47 -5.73 -10.15
CA ALA A 125 15.97 -6.41 -8.96
C ALA A 125 14.90 -7.25 -8.25
N TYR A 126 13.66 -6.75 -8.12
CA TYR A 126 12.56 -7.52 -7.54
C TYR A 126 12.09 -8.65 -8.46
N LEU A 127 12.06 -8.45 -9.77
CA LEU A 127 11.71 -9.50 -10.73
C LEU A 127 12.77 -10.61 -10.76
N ASP A 128 14.05 -10.25 -10.68
CA ASP A 128 15.15 -11.23 -10.58
C ASP A 128 15.04 -12.04 -9.28
N LEU A 129 14.72 -11.37 -8.18
CA LEU A 129 14.50 -12.02 -6.89
C LEU A 129 13.36 -13.04 -6.97
N ALA A 130 12.20 -12.65 -7.51
CA ALA A 130 11.08 -13.57 -7.72
C ALA A 130 11.49 -14.77 -8.57
N ARG A 131 12.22 -14.55 -9.68
CA ARG A 131 12.72 -15.61 -10.56
C ARG A 131 13.67 -16.56 -9.83
N ARG A 132 14.60 -16.07 -9.01
CA ARG A 132 15.55 -16.90 -8.25
C ARG A 132 14.85 -17.83 -7.26
N TYR A 133 13.73 -17.37 -6.69
CA TYR A 133 12.91 -18.19 -5.77
C TYR A 133 11.79 -18.96 -6.46
N GLY A 134 11.71 -18.93 -7.79
CA GLY A 134 10.68 -19.64 -8.55
C GLY A 134 9.25 -19.14 -8.29
N LEU A 135 9.11 -17.87 -7.92
CA LEU A 135 7.83 -17.25 -7.57
C LEU A 135 7.30 -16.35 -8.69
N ASP A 136 5.98 -16.27 -8.78
CA ASP A 136 5.33 -15.20 -9.53
C ASP A 136 5.57 -13.85 -8.84
N PRO A 137 6.04 -12.81 -9.56
CA PRO A 137 6.35 -11.51 -8.96
C PRO A 137 5.13 -10.79 -8.38
N ILE A 138 3.93 -11.00 -8.95
CA ILE A 138 2.68 -10.45 -8.40
C ILE A 138 2.39 -11.09 -7.04
N HIS A 139 2.47 -12.42 -6.96
CA HIS A 139 2.23 -13.14 -5.72
C HIS A 139 3.25 -12.79 -4.65
N MET A 140 4.55 -12.70 -5.02
CA MET A 140 5.60 -12.26 -4.09
C MET A 140 5.31 -10.87 -3.53
N ALA A 141 4.98 -9.89 -4.39
CA ALA A 141 4.73 -8.52 -3.96
C ALA A 141 3.50 -8.39 -3.06
N LEU A 142 2.41 -9.09 -3.39
CA LEU A 142 1.17 -9.07 -2.61
C LEU A 142 1.33 -9.81 -1.27
N SER A 143 1.95 -11.00 -1.28
CA SER A 143 2.22 -11.76 -0.06
C SER A 143 3.11 -10.99 0.90
N TRP A 144 4.17 -10.34 0.39
CA TRP A 144 5.03 -9.48 1.21
C TRP A 144 4.24 -8.34 1.87
N ALA A 145 3.36 -7.67 1.14
CA ALA A 145 2.54 -6.58 1.68
C ALA A 145 1.54 -7.09 2.72
N MET A 146 0.86 -8.22 2.44
CA MET A 146 -0.12 -8.83 3.34
C MET A 146 0.46 -9.27 4.68
N ASP A 147 1.72 -9.67 4.71
CA ASP A 147 2.36 -10.21 5.91
C ASP A 147 2.94 -9.13 6.84
N ARG A 148 2.70 -7.85 6.56
CA ARG A 148 3.13 -6.74 7.42
C ARG A 148 2.24 -6.64 8.66
N PRO A 149 2.83 -6.42 9.87
CA PRO A 149 2.07 -6.48 11.14
C PRO A 149 1.00 -5.40 11.28
N PHE A 150 1.09 -4.33 10.50
CA PHE A 150 0.13 -3.21 10.48
C PHE A 150 -0.89 -3.32 9.33
N MET A 151 -0.86 -4.43 8.58
CA MET A 151 -1.70 -4.56 7.38
C MET A 151 -3.11 -5.06 7.72
N GLY A 152 -4.10 -4.21 7.50
CA GLY A 152 -5.51 -4.61 7.56
C GLY A 152 -5.99 -5.22 6.24
N SER A 153 -5.62 -4.64 5.10
CA SER A 153 -5.98 -5.17 3.79
C SER A 153 -5.10 -4.62 2.67
N VAL A 154 -4.84 -5.44 1.66
CA VAL A 154 -4.18 -5.04 0.41
C VAL A 154 -5.23 -4.87 -0.66
N ILE A 155 -5.34 -3.63 -1.19
CA ILE A 155 -6.35 -3.25 -2.17
C ILE A 155 -5.74 -3.31 -3.57
N PHE A 156 -6.19 -4.23 -4.40
CA PHE A 156 -5.76 -4.36 -5.78
C PHE A 156 -6.94 -4.21 -6.75
N GLY A 157 -6.64 -3.92 -8.03
CA GLY A 157 -7.61 -3.88 -9.11
C GLY A 157 -7.31 -4.95 -10.15
N ALA A 158 -8.36 -5.56 -10.68
CA ALA A 158 -8.29 -6.45 -11.84
C ALA A 158 -9.28 -5.96 -12.91
N THR A 159 -8.86 -5.98 -14.18
CA THR A 159 -9.68 -5.56 -15.33
C THR A 159 -10.23 -6.73 -16.13
N SER A 160 -9.87 -7.96 -15.76
CA SER A 160 -10.40 -9.20 -16.33
C SER A 160 -10.50 -10.29 -15.27
N GLN A 161 -11.38 -11.26 -15.51
CA GLN A 161 -11.54 -12.43 -14.65
C GLN A 161 -10.20 -13.19 -14.49
N GLY A 162 -9.46 -13.39 -15.58
CA GLY A 162 -8.17 -14.07 -15.53
C GLY A 162 -7.13 -13.37 -14.66
N GLN A 163 -7.10 -12.02 -14.63
CA GLN A 163 -6.26 -11.27 -13.70
C GLN A 163 -6.70 -11.48 -12.24
N LEU A 164 -7.99 -11.49 -11.97
CA LEU A 164 -8.52 -11.72 -10.63
C LEU A 164 -8.16 -13.13 -10.14
N GLU A 165 -8.42 -14.15 -10.95
CA GLU A 165 -8.11 -15.53 -10.65
C GLU A 165 -6.60 -15.74 -10.42
N HIS A 166 -5.77 -15.13 -11.27
CA HIS A 166 -4.31 -15.17 -11.12
C HIS A 166 -3.86 -14.56 -9.78
N ILE A 167 -4.35 -13.38 -9.41
CA ILE A 167 -4.02 -12.73 -8.15
C ILE A 167 -4.45 -13.60 -6.96
N LEU A 168 -5.69 -14.12 -7.00
CA LEU A 168 -6.24 -14.92 -5.90
C LEU A 168 -5.56 -16.27 -5.75
N SER A 169 -5.03 -16.85 -6.83
CA SER A 169 -4.29 -18.12 -6.75
C SER A 169 -3.01 -18.05 -5.91
N GLY A 170 -2.48 -16.85 -5.65
CA GLY A 170 -1.34 -16.63 -4.76
C GLY A 170 -1.70 -16.19 -3.33
N ALA A 171 -2.97 -16.14 -2.97
CA ALA A 171 -3.42 -15.57 -1.68
C ALA A 171 -2.88 -16.31 -0.44
N GLU A 172 -2.62 -17.60 -0.55
CA GLU A 172 -2.08 -18.43 0.54
C GLU A 172 -0.55 -18.50 0.56
N LEU A 173 0.14 -17.81 -0.37
CA LEU A 173 1.60 -17.82 -0.43
C LEU A 173 2.17 -17.21 0.85
N LYS A 174 3.12 -17.92 1.45
CA LYS A 174 3.95 -17.39 2.55
C LYS A 174 5.38 -17.31 2.09
N LEU A 175 6.01 -16.18 2.32
CA LEU A 175 7.41 -15.96 1.99
C LEU A 175 8.31 -16.48 3.10
N SER A 176 9.46 -17.04 2.74
CA SER A 176 10.45 -17.45 3.73
C SER A 176 11.14 -16.23 4.35
N ASP A 177 11.64 -16.38 5.58
CA ASP A 177 12.41 -15.34 6.27
C ASP A 177 13.66 -14.91 5.48
N GLU A 178 14.26 -15.84 4.73
CA GLU A 178 15.39 -15.58 3.87
C GLU A 178 15.01 -14.66 2.72
N LEU A 179 13.90 -14.94 2.03
CA LEU A 179 13.38 -14.08 0.96
C LEU A 179 13.01 -12.69 1.47
N ILE A 180 12.39 -12.59 2.64
CA ILE A 180 12.06 -11.30 3.26
C ILE A 180 13.32 -10.48 3.51
N LYS A 181 14.41 -11.09 4.00
CA LYS A 181 15.70 -10.42 4.18
C LYS A 181 16.30 -9.96 2.86
N GLU A 182 16.20 -10.76 1.80
CA GLU A 182 16.69 -10.36 0.47
C GLU A 182 15.85 -9.23 -0.13
N ILE A 183 14.53 -9.22 0.07
CA ILE A 183 13.66 -8.09 -0.27
C ILE A 183 14.11 -6.81 0.42
N ASP A 184 14.49 -6.87 1.69
CA ASP A 184 15.02 -5.71 2.42
C ASP A 184 16.40 -5.25 1.90
N VAL A 185 17.24 -6.16 1.41
CA VAL A 185 18.50 -5.80 0.74
C VAL A 185 18.23 -5.06 -0.57
N VAL A 186 17.27 -5.53 -1.38
CA VAL A 186 16.84 -4.83 -2.60
C VAL A 186 16.32 -3.44 -2.27
N HIS A 187 15.46 -3.30 -1.26
CA HIS A 187 14.95 -2.01 -0.83
C HIS A 187 16.07 -1.04 -0.41
N LYS A 188 17.05 -1.51 0.37
CA LYS A 188 18.20 -0.68 0.79
C LYS A 188 19.06 -0.22 -0.39
N SER A 189 19.16 -1.03 -1.44
CA SER A 189 19.90 -0.68 -2.65
C SER A 189 19.12 0.27 -3.57
N HIS A 190 17.80 0.25 -3.51
CA HIS A 190 16.89 1.04 -4.32
C HIS A 190 15.81 1.74 -3.46
N PRO A 191 16.21 2.61 -2.52
CA PRO A 191 15.25 3.23 -1.62
C PRO A 191 14.40 4.24 -2.36
N MET A 192 13.07 4.14 -2.23
CA MET A 192 12.12 5.11 -2.77
C MET A 192 12.43 5.51 -4.22
N PRO A 193 12.27 4.60 -5.20
CA PRO A 193 12.71 4.85 -6.58
C PRO A 193 11.84 5.87 -7.34
N PHE A 194 10.69 6.29 -6.78
CA PHE A 194 9.83 7.37 -7.26
C PHE A 194 9.30 8.22 -6.11
#